data_8d4c499383cf2216e60e01a5e6158c6b
#
_entry.id   8d4c499383cf2216e60e01a5e6158c6b
#
_cell.length_a   1.000
_cell.length_b   1.000
_cell.length_c   1.000
_cell.angle_alpha   90.00
_cell.angle_beta   90.00
_cell.angle_gamma   90.00
#
_symmetry.space_group_name_H-M   'P 1'
#
loop_
_entity.id
_entity.type
_entity.pdbx_description
1 polymer ?
#
loop_
_entity_poly.entity_id
_entity_poly.type
_entity_poly.pdbx_seq_one_letter_code
_entity_poly.pdbx_strand_id
1 'polypeptide(L)'
;MTAHYAIIGSGPSGMYAADALLEGVPGCHVDVYDRLPVPFGLIRYGVAPDHFKTKNTARQFARTLDLPNVRFFGNVEVGRDVSLDELQQNYDAVVLAIGAYNDRPLGIPGEDLPGVYGACAFVGWYNGHPDYRDLDPLLDKDAVAVVGVGNVALDVCRVLAKTAAEMNES
;
A
#
# COMPACT_ATOMS: atom_id res chain seq x y z
N MET A 1 -11.58 31.81 -3.85
CA MET A 1 -11.59 30.81 -2.75
C MET A 1 -10.51 29.79 -3.05
N THR A 2 -9.78 29.35 -2.05
CA THR A 2 -8.76 28.32 -2.19
C THR A 2 -9.46 26.95 -2.19
N ALA A 3 -9.20 26.12 -3.18
CA ALA A 3 -9.79 24.78 -3.26
C ALA A 3 -9.16 23.83 -2.24
N HIS A 4 -9.96 22.98 -1.62
CA HIS A 4 -9.57 21.99 -0.63
C HIS A 4 -9.99 20.60 -1.09
N TYR A 5 -9.04 19.67 -1.16
CA TYR A 5 -9.25 18.30 -1.63
C TYR A 5 -8.90 17.29 -0.54
N ALA A 6 -9.74 16.26 -0.40
CA ALA A 6 -9.43 15.09 0.41
C ALA A 6 -9.04 13.91 -0.48
N ILE A 7 -7.99 13.20 -0.12
CA ILE A 7 -7.57 11.95 -0.78
C ILE A 7 -7.62 10.84 0.26
N ILE A 8 -8.36 9.79 -0.03
CA ILE A 8 -8.48 8.62 0.85
C ILE A 8 -7.58 7.52 0.33
N GLY A 9 -6.49 7.27 1.04
CA GLY A 9 -5.41 6.36 0.70
C GLY A 9 -4.14 7.08 0.25
N SER A 10 -3.06 6.84 0.97
CA SER A 10 -1.72 7.41 0.74
C SER A 10 -0.81 6.50 -0.11
N GLY A 11 -1.38 5.50 -0.78
CA GLY A 11 -0.66 4.66 -1.74
C GLY A 11 -0.27 5.41 -3.01
N PRO A 12 0.38 4.74 -3.98
CA PRO A 12 0.83 5.38 -5.22
C PRO A 12 -0.25 6.19 -5.93
N SER A 13 -1.46 5.64 -6.05
CA SER A 13 -2.58 6.33 -6.72
C SER A 13 -2.95 7.64 -6.02
N GLY A 14 -3.01 7.63 -4.68
CA GLY A 14 -3.32 8.83 -3.89
C GLY A 14 -2.23 9.87 -3.97
N MET A 15 -0.96 9.45 -3.91
CA MET A 15 0.17 10.37 -3.98
C MET A 15 0.32 11.01 -5.37
N TYR A 16 0.12 10.25 -6.45
CA TYR A 16 0.08 10.83 -7.80
C TYR A 16 -1.13 11.73 -8.02
N ALA A 17 -2.27 11.43 -7.40
CA ALA A 17 -3.42 12.34 -7.43
C ALA A 17 -3.13 13.66 -6.70
N ALA A 18 -2.42 13.59 -5.56
CA ALA A 18 -1.96 14.78 -4.84
C ALA A 18 -1.04 15.63 -5.71
N ASP A 19 0.00 15.03 -6.32
CA ASP A 19 0.92 15.73 -7.24
C ASP A 19 0.15 16.41 -8.38
N ALA A 20 -0.78 15.69 -9.03
CA ALA A 20 -1.57 16.23 -10.14
C ALA A 20 -2.49 17.38 -9.72
N LEU A 21 -3.09 17.31 -8.53
CA LEU A 21 -3.93 18.41 -8.00
C LEU A 21 -3.09 19.64 -7.71
N LEU A 22 -1.93 19.47 -7.07
CA LEU A 22 -1.03 20.58 -6.74
C LEU A 22 -0.47 21.27 -7.97
N GLU A 23 -0.21 20.53 -9.04
CA GLU A 23 0.25 21.05 -10.33
C GLU A 23 -0.88 21.72 -11.11
N GLY A 24 -2.07 21.08 -11.15
CA GLY A 24 -3.21 21.51 -11.98
C GLY A 24 -4.05 22.62 -11.37
N VAL A 25 -4.03 22.79 -10.04
CA VAL A 25 -4.84 23.78 -9.29
C VAL A 25 -3.93 24.59 -8.36
N PRO A 26 -3.27 25.63 -8.86
CA PRO A 26 -2.33 26.42 -8.06
C PRO A 26 -2.93 26.96 -6.79
N GLY A 27 -2.26 26.74 -5.66
CA GLY A 27 -2.69 27.22 -4.33
C GLY A 27 -3.78 26.38 -3.65
N CYS A 28 -4.16 25.22 -4.21
CA CYS A 28 -5.07 24.31 -3.52
C CYS A 28 -4.41 23.70 -2.26
N HIS A 29 -5.26 23.21 -1.35
CA HIS A 29 -4.87 22.40 -0.20
C HIS A 29 -5.29 20.95 -0.43
N VAL A 30 -4.42 20.01 -0.02
CA VAL A 30 -4.66 18.57 -0.14
C VAL A 30 -4.48 17.91 1.22
N ASP A 31 -5.52 17.22 1.68
CA ASP A 31 -5.50 16.40 2.87
C ASP A 31 -5.52 14.93 2.48
N VAL A 32 -4.52 14.19 2.91
CA VAL A 32 -4.38 12.76 2.61
C VAL A 32 -4.69 11.95 3.85
N TYR A 33 -5.70 11.10 3.78
CA TYR A 33 -6.14 10.21 4.87
C TYR A 33 -5.68 8.78 4.61
N ASP A 34 -5.19 8.12 5.64
CA ASP A 34 -4.87 6.69 5.55
C ASP A 34 -5.16 5.99 6.86
N ARG A 35 -5.72 4.78 6.80
CA ARG A 35 -5.96 3.94 7.97
C ARG A 35 -4.68 3.47 8.65
N LEU A 36 -3.59 3.40 7.91
CA LEU A 36 -2.28 3.07 8.45
C LEU A 36 -1.60 4.32 9.03
N PRO A 37 -0.79 4.16 10.08
CA PRO A 37 -0.10 5.29 10.71
C PRO A 37 1.01 5.89 9.84
N VAL A 38 1.43 5.20 8.78
CA VAL A 38 2.50 5.62 7.87
C VAL A 38 2.07 5.52 6.42
N PRO A 39 2.50 6.48 5.56
CA PRO A 39 2.06 6.58 4.18
C PRO A 39 2.77 5.59 3.25
N PHE A 40 2.36 5.65 1.98
CA PHE A 40 2.93 5.06 0.75
C PHE A 40 2.41 3.67 0.40
N GLY A 41 1.47 3.10 1.15
CA GLY A 41 0.74 1.89 0.78
C GLY A 41 1.65 0.77 0.21
N LEU A 42 1.39 0.33 -1.02
CA LEU A 42 2.15 -0.76 -1.64
C LEU A 42 3.64 -0.45 -1.90
N ILE A 43 4.06 0.82 -1.99
CA ILE A 43 5.50 1.13 -2.08
C ILE A 43 6.21 0.68 -0.81
N ARG A 44 5.57 0.84 0.34
CA ARG A 44 6.09 0.37 1.63
C ARG A 44 5.85 -1.12 1.83
N TYR A 45 4.62 -1.57 1.65
CA TYR A 45 4.13 -2.86 2.13
C TYR A 45 3.88 -3.92 1.03
N GLY A 46 4.05 -3.57 -0.26
CA GLY A 46 3.78 -4.47 -1.37
C GLY A 46 4.98 -4.75 -2.26
N VAL A 47 5.81 -3.75 -2.50
CA VAL A 47 7.02 -3.91 -3.34
C VAL A 47 8.04 -4.78 -2.63
N ALA A 48 8.61 -5.77 -3.33
CA ALA A 48 9.62 -6.65 -2.76
C ALA A 48 10.85 -5.88 -2.25
N PRO A 49 11.52 -6.35 -1.19
CA PRO A 49 12.63 -5.65 -0.55
C PRO A 49 13.79 -5.31 -1.50
N ASP A 50 14.04 -6.16 -2.50
CA ASP A 50 15.12 -6.01 -3.49
C ASP A 50 14.76 -5.06 -4.66
N HIS A 51 13.56 -4.51 -4.73
CA HIS A 51 13.16 -3.53 -5.75
C HIS A 51 13.44 -2.09 -5.29
N PHE A 52 14.70 -1.77 -5.02
CA PHE A 52 15.14 -0.47 -4.50
C PHE A 52 14.68 0.72 -5.34
N LYS A 53 14.73 0.60 -6.68
CA LYS A 53 14.30 1.68 -7.59
C LYS A 53 12.84 2.04 -7.38
N THR A 54 11.97 1.04 -7.29
CA THR A 54 10.54 1.25 -7.06
C THR A 54 10.28 1.77 -5.65
N LYS A 55 10.94 1.22 -4.63
CA LYS A 55 10.84 1.72 -3.24
C LYS A 55 11.33 3.17 -3.11
N ASN A 56 12.29 3.60 -3.92
CA ASN A 56 12.77 4.99 -3.92
C ASN A 56 11.72 6.02 -4.36
N THR A 57 10.62 5.60 -5.00
CA THR A 57 9.47 6.48 -5.29
C THR A 57 8.90 7.09 -4.00
N ALA A 58 9.04 6.41 -2.85
CA ALA A 58 8.68 6.96 -1.55
C ALA A 58 9.36 8.31 -1.25
N ARG A 59 10.57 8.56 -1.79
CA ARG A 59 11.28 9.84 -1.61
C ARG A 59 10.60 10.99 -2.36
N GLN A 60 10.02 10.71 -3.54
CA GLN A 60 9.23 11.69 -4.26
C GLN A 60 7.96 12.02 -3.47
N PHE A 61 7.24 11.02 -3.05
CA PHE A 61 6.01 11.17 -2.28
C PHE A 61 6.22 11.88 -0.93
N ALA A 62 7.36 11.62 -0.28
CA ALA A 62 7.73 12.35 0.94
C ALA A 62 7.86 13.86 0.69
N ARG A 63 8.46 14.27 -0.43
CA ARG A 63 8.56 15.70 -0.78
C ARG A 63 7.19 16.34 -0.99
N THR A 64 6.24 15.59 -1.55
CA THR A 64 4.86 16.06 -1.71
C THR A 64 4.18 16.26 -0.35
N LEU A 65 4.37 15.32 0.57
CA LEU A 65 3.81 15.43 1.93
C LEU A 65 4.48 16.54 2.77
N ASP A 66 5.71 16.94 2.43
CA ASP A 66 6.44 18.03 3.11
C ASP A 66 5.99 19.43 2.65
N LEU A 67 5.13 19.53 1.62
CA LEU A 67 4.64 20.82 1.14
C LEU A 67 3.69 21.47 2.17
N PRO A 68 3.75 22.81 2.34
CA PRO A 68 2.98 23.50 3.40
C PRO A 68 1.46 23.46 3.22
N ASN A 69 0.99 23.16 2.01
CA ASN A 69 -0.43 23.04 1.65
C ASN A 69 -0.87 21.56 1.52
N VAL A 70 -0.07 20.62 2.01
CA VAL A 70 -0.42 19.19 2.09
C VAL A 70 -0.38 18.75 3.54
N ARG A 71 -1.40 18.00 3.97
CA ARG A 71 -1.46 17.40 5.31
C ARG A 71 -1.69 15.90 5.20
N PHE A 72 -1.03 15.15 6.06
CA PHE A 72 -1.23 13.70 6.17
C PHE A 72 -1.90 13.35 7.49
N PHE A 73 -2.99 12.61 7.42
CA PHE A 73 -3.76 12.09 8.54
C PHE A 73 -3.66 10.56 8.55
N GLY A 74 -2.60 10.06 9.16
CA GLY A 74 -2.42 8.63 9.38
C GLY A 74 -3.22 8.11 10.56
N ASN A 75 -3.51 6.81 10.58
CA ASN A 75 -4.34 6.14 11.57
C ASN A 75 -5.77 6.69 11.64
N VAL A 76 -6.30 7.13 10.48
CA VAL A 76 -7.68 7.60 10.32
C VAL A 76 -8.37 6.72 9.28
N GLU A 77 -9.34 5.93 9.72
CA GLU A 77 -10.12 5.04 8.85
C GLU A 77 -11.43 5.72 8.45
N VAL A 78 -11.53 6.06 7.17
CA VAL A 78 -12.77 6.64 6.62
C VAL A 78 -13.86 5.57 6.61
N GLY A 79 -15.01 5.92 7.13
CA GLY A 79 -16.13 5.01 7.39
C GLY A 79 -16.22 4.56 8.85
N ARG A 80 -15.14 4.76 9.65
CA ARG A 80 -15.13 4.50 11.10
C ARG A 80 -14.87 5.78 11.91
N ASP A 81 -13.75 6.45 11.63
CA ASP A 81 -13.28 7.61 12.40
C ASP A 81 -13.82 8.94 11.83
N VAL A 82 -14.05 8.98 10.54
CA VAL A 82 -14.70 10.06 9.80
C VAL A 82 -15.53 9.44 8.67
N SER A 83 -16.73 9.93 8.45
CA SER A 83 -17.61 9.44 7.38
C SER A 83 -17.24 10.05 6.02
N LEU A 84 -17.60 9.36 4.94
CA LEU A 84 -17.45 9.91 3.59
C LEU A 84 -18.32 11.16 3.39
N ASP A 85 -19.52 11.18 3.98
CA ASP A 85 -20.44 12.33 3.90
C ASP A 85 -19.85 13.57 4.58
N GLU A 86 -19.19 13.42 5.73
CA GLU A 86 -18.48 14.53 6.39
C GLU A 86 -17.36 15.07 5.52
N LEU A 87 -16.60 14.21 4.86
CA LEU A 87 -15.56 14.66 3.93
C LEU A 87 -16.17 15.38 2.72
N GLN A 88 -17.24 14.85 2.13
CA GLN A 88 -17.92 15.50 1.00
C GLN A 88 -18.52 16.87 1.33
N GLN A 89 -18.92 17.10 2.58
CA GLN A 89 -19.44 18.39 3.02
C GLN A 89 -18.36 19.43 3.29
N ASN A 90 -17.12 19.00 3.56
CA ASN A 90 -16.04 19.88 4.00
C ASN A 90 -14.94 20.09 2.93
N TYR A 91 -14.98 19.35 1.83
CA TYR A 91 -14.02 19.44 0.74
C TYR A 91 -14.70 19.72 -0.58
N ASP A 92 -14.02 20.42 -1.49
CA ASP A 92 -14.52 20.68 -2.84
C ASP A 92 -14.57 19.39 -3.69
N ALA A 93 -13.68 18.44 -3.41
CA ALA A 93 -13.77 17.07 -3.95
C ALA A 93 -13.06 16.06 -3.05
N VAL A 94 -13.51 14.81 -3.14
CA VAL A 94 -12.93 13.64 -2.44
C VAL A 94 -12.48 12.61 -3.47
N VAL A 95 -11.20 12.22 -3.39
CA VAL A 95 -10.59 11.22 -4.27
C VAL A 95 -10.44 9.91 -3.50
N LEU A 96 -11.02 8.83 -4.02
CA LEU A 96 -10.88 7.48 -3.46
C LEU A 96 -9.69 6.77 -4.10
N ALA A 97 -8.63 6.53 -3.33
CA ALA A 97 -7.40 5.85 -3.74
C ALA A 97 -7.04 4.72 -2.78
N ILE A 98 -8.08 4.01 -2.30
CA ILE A 98 -8.02 3.05 -1.19
C ILE A 98 -7.28 1.75 -1.52
N GLY A 99 -6.96 1.48 -2.79
CA GLY A 99 -6.27 0.26 -3.20
C GLY A 99 -7.15 -1.00 -3.11
N ALA A 100 -6.49 -2.17 -3.17
CA ALA A 100 -7.12 -3.48 -2.98
C ALA A 100 -6.38 -4.22 -1.86
N TYR A 101 -7.09 -4.54 -0.80
CA TYR A 101 -6.50 -5.11 0.42
C TYR A 101 -6.71 -6.60 0.59
N ASN A 102 -7.62 -7.19 -0.16
CA ASN A 102 -8.00 -8.58 -0.01
C ASN A 102 -7.56 -9.42 -1.19
N ASP A 103 -7.05 -10.61 -0.90
CA ASP A 103 -6.84 -11.63 -1.90
C ASP A 103 -8.18 -12.12 -2.45
N ARG A 104 -8.22 -12.38 -3.75
CA ARG A 104 -9.39 -13.00 -4.36
C ARG A 104 -9.31 -14.51 -4.13
N PRO A 105 -10.33 -15.14 -3.52
CA PRO A 105 -10.38 -16.59 -3.39
C PRO A 105 -10.46 -17.24 -4.78
N LEU A 106 -9.80 -18.39 -4.93
CA LEU A 106 -9.83 -19.18 -6.15
C LEU A 106 -11.07 -20.07 -6.21
N GLY A 107 -11.65 -20.43 -5.07
CA GLY A 107 -12.80 -21.31 -4.94
C GLY A 107 -12.48 -22.78 -5.27
N ILE A 108 -11.25 -23.20 -4.99
CA ILE A 108 -10.81 -24.58 -5.22
C ILE A 108 -10.65 -25.35 -3.92
N PRO A 109 -10.80 -26.70 -3.94
CA PRO A 109 -10.58 -27.52 -2.77
C PRO A 109 -9.16 -27.35 -2.21
N GLY A 110 -9.06 -27.16 -0.89
CA GLY A 110 -7.78 -27.03 -0.20
C GLY A 110 -7.24 -25.60 -0.10
N GLU A 111 -7.95 -24.60 -0.61
CA GLU A 111 -7.53 -23.20 -0.52
C GLU A 111 -7.45 -22.68 0.93
N ASP A 112 -8.23 -23.27 1.82
CA ASP A 112 -8.34 -22.95 3.24
C ASP A 112 -7.45 -23.79 4.15
N LEU A 113 -6.60 -24.66 3.56
CA LEU A 113 -5.70 -25.52 4.35
C LEU A 113 -4.57 -24.72 5.01
N PRO A 114 -4.08 -25.18 6.18
CA PRO A 114 -2.88 -24.62 6.80
C PRO A 114 -1.69 -24.63 5.82
N GLY A 115 -0.98 -23.49 5.71
CA GLY A 115 0.14 -23.33 4.78
C GLY A 115 -0.25 -22.78 3.41
N VAL A 116 -1.54 -22.52 3.16
CA VAL A 116 -2.01 -21.79 1.99
C VAL A 116 -2.21 -20.33 2.36
N TYR A 117 -1.57 -19.42 1.64
CA TYR A 117 -1.60 -17.99 1.91
C TYR A 117 -1.95 -17.22 0.65
N GLY A 118 -2.79 -16.21 0.78
CA GLY A 118 -2.98 -15.22 -0.26
C GLY A 118 -1.76 -14.33 -0.44
N ALA A 119 -1.54 -13.84 -1.65
CA ALA A 119 -0.37 -13.03 -1.97
C ALA A 119 -0.32 -11.71 -1.18
N CYS A 120 -1.47 -11.06 -0.93
CA CYS A 120 -1.52 -9.84 -0.12
C CYS A 120 -1.06 -10.07 1.31
N ALA A 121 -1.50 -11.16 1.93
CA ALA A 121 -1.13 -11.53 3.28
C ALA A 121 0.36 -11.85 3.38
N PHE A 122 0.87 -12.71 2.50
CA PHE A 122 2.28 -13.12 2.51
C PHE A 122 3.23 -11.96 2.19
N VAL A 123 2.92 -11.15 1.18
CA VAL A 123 3.70 -9.97 0.79
C VAL A 123 3.66 -8.89 1.88
N GLY A 124 2.48 -8.67 2.47
CA GLY A 124 2.34 -7.78 3.62
C GLY A 124 3.20 -8.24 4.79
N TRP A 125 3.18 -9.53 5.12
CA TRP A 125 3.98 -10.09 6.20
C TRP A 125 5.48 -9.82 6.04
N TYR A 126 6.11 -10.18 4.90
CA TYR A 126 7.54 -9.97 4.75
C TYR A 126 7.93 -8.48 4.58
N ASN A 127 6.99 -7.61 4.26
CA ASN A 127 7.19 -6.17 4.26
C ASN A 127 6.83 -5.49 5.61
N GLY A 128 6.42 -6.24 6.63
CA GLY A 128 6.11 -5.71 7.97
C GLY A 128 4.81 -4.92 8.04
N HIS A 129 3.80 -5.29 7.24
CA HIS A 129 2.47 -4.67 7.30
C HIS A 129 1.79 -4.99 8.64
N PRO A 130 1.24 -4.00 9.35
CA PRO A 130 0.66 -4.21 10.69
C PRO A 130 -0.41 -5.31 10.76
N ASP A 131 -1.27 -5.40 9.74
CA ASP A 131 -2.38 -6.37 9.72
C ASP A 131 -1.91 -7.83 9.57
N TYR A 132 -0.68 -8.05 9.11
CA TYR A 132 -0.11 -9.38 8.86
C TYR A 132 1.08 -9.72 9.76
N ARG A 133 1.35 -8.91 10.79
CA ARG A 133 2.51 -9.11 11.70
C ARG A 133 2.48 -10.45 12.45
N ASP A 134 1.27 -10.97 12.69
CA ASP A 134 1.06 -12.21 13.44
C ASP A 134 0.94 -13.43 12.51
N LEU A 135 1.12 -13.25 11.18
CA LEU A 135 1.19 -14.37 10.24
C LEU A 135 2.48 -15.15 10.48
N ASP A 136 2.36 -16.46 10.59
CA ASP A 136 3.49 -17.40 10.77
C ASP A 136 3.56 -18.37 9.57
N PRO A 137 4.19 -17.95 8.46
CA PRO A 137 4.26 -18.79 7.27
C PRO A 137 5.13 -20.03 7.50
N LEU A 138 4.68 -21.17 6.99
CA LEU A 138 5.41 -22.45 7.05
C LEU A 138 6.58 -22.41 6.05
N LEU A 139 7.74 -21.89 6.49
CA LEU A 139 8.95 -21.74 5.65
C LEU A 139 9.97 -22.87 5.85
N ASP A 140 9.63 -23.88 6.65
CA ASP A 140 10.47 -25.05 6.98
C ASP A 140 10.31 -26.22 6.00
N LYS A 141 9.71 -26.00 4.85
CA LYS A 141 9.41 -27.04 3.84
C LYS A 141 10.41 -27.00 2.69
N ASP A 142 10.70 -28.20 2.14
CA ASP A 142 11.62 -28.35 1.01
C ASP A 142 11.08 -27.78 -0.32
N ALA A 143 9.76 -27.55 -0.40
CA ALA A 143 9.12 -27.07 -1.61
C ALA A 143 7.94 -26.12 -1.30
N VAL A 144 7.80 -25.11 -2.13
CA VAL A 144 6.69 -24.16 -2.12
C VAL A 144 6.08 -24.08 -3.52
N ALA A 145 4.76 -24.13 -3.59
CA ALA A 145 4.03 -23.89 -4.83
C ALA A 145 3.54 -22.43 -4.85
N VAL A 146 3.86 -21.69 -5.90
CA VAL A 146 3.34 -20.33 -6.13
C VAL A 146 2.37 -20.40 -7.31
N VAL A 147 1.10 -20.06 -7.04
CA VAL A 147 0.04 -20.09 -8.05
C VAL A 147 -0.12 -18.71 -8.66
N GLY A 148 0.33 -18.55 -9.90
CA GLY A 148 0.28 -17.30 -10.66
C GLY A 148 1.55 -17.04 -11.46
N VAL A 149 1.45 -16.13 -12.44
CA VAL A 149 2.56 -15.76 -13.35
C VAL A 149 2.74 -14.24 -13.46
N GLY A 150 2.07 -13.47 -12.59
CA GLY A 150 2.21 -12.02 -12.52
C GLY A 150 3.47 -11.59 -11.74
N ASN A 151 3.76 -10.30 -11.76
CA ASN A 151 4.93 -9.72 -11.07
C ASN A 151 5.00 -10.09 -9.59
N VAL A 152 3.86 -10.11 -8.90
CA VAL A 152 3.79 -10.47 -7.47
C VAL A 152 4.20 -11.93 -7.25
N ALA A 153 3.74 -12.86 -8.11
CA ALA A 153 4.12 -14.26 -8.02
C ALA A 153 5.63 -14.45 -8.25
N LEU A 154 6.22 -13.72 -9.20
CA LEU A 154 7.66 -13.73 -9.46
C LEU A 154 8.45 -13.13 -8.28
N ASP A 155 7.94 -12.06 -7.66
CA ASP A 155 8.53 -11.48 -6.47
C ASP A 155 8.53 -12.47 -5.29
N VAL A 156 7.40 -13.14 -5.06
CA VAL A 156 7.28 -14.18 -4.01
C VAL A 156 8.27 -15.33 -4.26
N CYS A 157 8.33 -15.85 -5.49
CA CYS A 157 9.31 -16.88 -5.85
C CYS A 157 10.74 -16.44 -5.56
N ARG A 158 11.08 -15.20 -5.94
CA ARG A 158 12.44 -14.66 -5.75
C ARG A 158 12.76 -14.45 -4.27
N VAL A 159 11.83 -13.91 -3.49
CA VAL A 159 11.99 -13.72 -2.03
C VAL A 159 12.20 -15.07 -1.32
N LEU A 160 11.48 -16.13 -1.73
CA LEU A 160 11.61 -17.46 -1.16
C LEU A 160 12.89 -18.19 -1.58
N ALA A 161 13.41 -17.92 -2.79
CA ALA A 161 14.58 -18.60 -3.34
C ALA A 161 15.92 -17.96 -2.95
N LYS A 162 15.94 -16.66 -2.61
CA LYS A 162 17.14 -15.92 -2.27
C LYS A 162 17.47 -16.00 -0.78
N THR A 163 18.76 -16.04 -0.49
CA THR A 163 19.26 -15.79 0.87
C THR A 163 19.17 -14.32 1.25
N ALA A 164 19.23 -14.01 2.55
CA ALA A 164 19.25 -12.62 3.02
C ALA A 164 20.44 -11.81 2.44
N ALA A 165 21.59 -12.44 2.22
CA ALA A 165 22.75 -11.79 1.59
C ALA A 165 22.45 -11.41 0.13
N GLU A 166 21.92 -12.33 -0.67
CA GLU A 166 21.55 -12.07 -2.07
C GLU A 166 20.43 -11.02 -2.21
N MET A 167 19.54 -10.91 -1.23
CA MET A 167 18.51 -9.87 -1.20
C MET A 167 19.09 -8.48 -0.97
N ASN A 168 20.19 -8.37 -0.25
CA ASN A 168 20.85 -7.09 0.05
C ASN A 168 21.77 -6.61 -1.08
N GLU A 169 22.18 -7.49 -2.00
CA GLU A 169 23.07 -7.19 -3.13
C GLU A 169 22.31 -6.77 -4.41
N SER A 170 20.99 -6.81 -4.40
CA SER A 170 20.12 -6.63 -5.59
C SER A 170 19.83 -5.19 -5.95
#